data_31a3bcb42b3ec6a01024709a484a7b17
#
_entry.id   31a3bcb42b3ec6a01024709a484a7b17
#
_cell.length_a   1.000
_cell.length_b   1.000
_cell.length_c   1.000
_cell.angle_alpha   90.00
_cell.angle_beta   90.00
_cell.angle_gamma   90.00
#
_symmetry.space_group_name_H-M   'P 1'
#
loop_
_entity.id
_entity.type
_entity.pdbx_description
1 polymer ?
#
loop_
_entity_poly.entity_id
_entity_poly.type
_entity_poly.pdbx_seq_one_letter_code
_entity_poly.pdbx_strand_id
1 'polypeptide(L)'
;VAALPAVAGWELVTIGEVPLGLPLPRLPDFAGIDLLAVLPWAVGIALVGYSDNVLTGRAFAARRHEDIDAGQELLALGATNLAAGLTQAFPVSSSGSRTVLGDAVGSRTQAHSLVALAGVVLVLLVAGPVLSTFPSAAMGAIIIFAATRLVDGAALARIARFRRSEVVLTAATAIGVVVLGVLEGIGVAVALSILDVIRRIVQPHDGVLGFVPDVAGMHDIDDHPGATQVEGLLVFRYDAPLFFANAANFVQRARLALDEADGPVRWFLLNAEANIDPDLTAVDALEELRSDLESRGITFALARVKAEVLELFDKAGLLAAVGPENVHATLPTAVAAYAEAFTAAEGRPPAGLPTRR
;
A
#
# COMPACT_ATOMS: atom_id res chain seq x y z
N VAL A 1 43.23 -14.13 17.13
CA VAL A 1 42.69 -14.72 15.90
C VAL A 1 43.68 -14.49 14.73
N ALA A 2 44.23 -13.29 14.52
CA ALA A 2 45.17 -12.98 13.45
C ALA A 2 46.54 -13.70 13.56
N ALA A 3 46.94 -14.17 14.74
CA ALA A 3 48.21 -14.87 14.95
C ALA A 3 48.13 -16.41 14.64
N LEU A 4 46.98 -17.01 14.67
CA LEU A 4 46.79 -18.44 14.42
C LEU A 4 47.18 -18.91 12.99
N PRO A 5 46.90 -18.15 11.93
CA PRO A 5 47.28 -18.55 10.55
C PRO A 5 48.78 -18.48 10.29
N ALA A 6 49.46 -17.53 10.91
CA ALA A 6 50.94 -17.45 10.76
C ALA A 6 51.62 -18.68 11.34
N VAL A 7 51.00 -19.30 12.39
CA VAL A 7 51.52 -20.55 12.99
C VAL A 7 51.15 -21.78 12.12
N ALA A 8 50.04 -21.71 11.34
CA ALA A 8 49.57 -22.81 10.48
C ALA A 8 50.06 -22.78 9.05
N GLY A 9 50.86 -21.75 8.64
CA GLY A 9 51.36 -21.61 7.28
C GLY A 9 50.29 -21.32 6.23
N TRP A 10 49.12 -20.81 6.63
CA TRP A 10 48.03 -20.44 5.72
C TRP A 10 48.18 -18.99 5.25
N GLU A 11 48.23 -18.76 3.96
CA GLU A 11 48.12 -17.43 3.37
C GLU A 11 46.71 -16.91 3.52
N LEU A 12 46.47 -16.04 4.50
CA LEU A 12 45.20 -15.36 4.64
C LEU A 12 45.15 -14.10 3.79
N VAL A 13 44.13 -14.00 2.98
CA VAL A 13 43.81 -12.77 2.28
C VAL A 13 43.37 -11.74 3.32
N THR A 14 44.15 -10.66 3.46
CA THR A 14 43.84 -9.52 4.34
C THR A 14 43.14 -8.41 3.56
N ILE A 15 42.64 -7.39 4.25
CA ILE A 15 41.98 -6.22 3.65
C ILE A 15 42.97 -5.46 2.74
N GLY A 16 44.26 -5.60 2.95
CA GLY A 16 45.31 -4.87 2.23
C GLY A 16 45.63 -3.53 2.85
N GLU A 17 46.37 -2.68 2.12
CA GLU A 17 46.76 -1.38 2.63
C GLU A 17 45.55 -0.45 2.82
N VAL A 18 45.37 0.02 4.04
CA VAL A 18 44.37 1.02 4.40
C VAL A 18 45.03 2.40 4.39
N PRO A 19 44.61 3.32 3.52
CA PRO A 19 45.17 4.66 3.48
C PRO A 19 44.98 5.37 4.83
N LEU A 20 46.04 5.96 5.35
CA LEU A 20 46.01 6.77 6.57
C LEU A 20 45.57 8.20 6.24
N GLY A 21 44.79 8.79 7.10
CA GLY A 21 44.38 10.20 7.00
C GLY A 21 42.92 10.41 6.61
N LEU A 22 42.52 11.65 6.61
CA LEU A 22 41.18 12.06 6.20
C LEU A 22 41.14 12.30 4.67
N PRO A 23 40.09 11.85 3.98
CA PRO A 23 39.91 12.16 2.59
C PRO A 23 39.73 13.68 2.40
N LEU A 24 40.50 14.25 1.46
CA LEU A 24 40.35 15.66 1.09
C LEU A 24 39.12 15.82 0.17
N PRO A 25 38.33 16.87 0.38
CA PRO A 25 37.21 17.18 -0.53
C PRO A 25 37.73 17.35 -1.97
N ARG A 26 37.08 16.69 -2.90
CA ARG A 26 37.37 16.80 -4.34
C ARG A 26 36.07 16.95 -5.09
N LEU A 27 36.01 17.87 -6.03
CA LEU A 27 34.88 17.92 -6.95
C LEU A 27 34.89 16.66 -7.84
N PRO A 28 33.76 16.02 -8.05
CA PRO A 28 33.63 14.93 -8.99
C PRO A 28 34.07 15.39 -10.39
N ASP A 29 34.84 14.55 -11.08
CA ASP A 29 35.15 14.79 -12.48
C ASP A 29 34.01 14.24 -13.34
N PHE A 30 33.27 15.13 -13.97
CA PHE A 30 32.14 14.80 -14.85
C PHE A 30 32.59 14.58 -16.31
N ALA A 31 33.87 14.74 -16.62
CA ALA A 31 34.38 14.52 -17.98
C ALA A 31 34.26 13.02 -18.35
N GLY A 32 33.49 12.74 -19.38
CA GLY A 32 33.31 11.36 -19.88
C GLY A 32 32.22 10.55 -19.12
N ILE A 33 31.51 11.14 -18.17
CA ILE A 33 30.40 10.45 -17.49
C ILE A 33 29.11 10.68 -18.29
N ASP A 34 28.47 9.59 -18.70
CA ASP A 34 27.10 9.65 -19.22
C ASP A 34 26.11 9.84 -18.06
N LEU A 35 25.72 11.09 -17.83
CA LEU A 35 24.79 11.45 -16.76
C LEU A 35 23.40 10.80 -16.93
N LEU A 36 22.97 10.53 -18.17
CA LEU A 36 21.69 9.86 -18.43
C LEU A 36 21.76 8.38 -18.02
N ALA A 37 22.90 7.73 -18.19
CA ALA A 37 23.11 6.35 -17.73
C ALA A 37 23.19 6.25 -16.20
N VAL A 38 23.71 7.29 -15.52
CA VAL A 38 23.83 7.32 -14.05
C VAL A 38 22.52 7.70 -13.36
N LEU A 39 21.66 8.49 -14.00
CA LEU A 39 20.44 9.04 -13.40
C LEU A 39 19.49 7.97 -12.83
N PRO A 40 19.16 6.86 -13.52
CA PRO A 40 18.30 5.83 -12.96
C PRO A 40 18.85 5.21 -11.66
N TRP A 41 20.17 4.99 -11.62
CA TRP A 41 20.85 4.47 -10.43
C TRP A 41 20.82 5.45 -9.27
N ALA A 42 21.06 6.74 -9.55
CA ALA A 42 21.00 7.79 -8.55
C ALA A 42 19.57 7.93 -7.98
N VAL A 43 18.53 7.89 -8.82
CA VAL A 43 17.12 7.91 -8.39
C VAL A 43 16.80 6.67 -7.57
N GLY A 44 17.24 5.49 -7.98
CA GLY A 44 17.04 4.25 -7.23
C GLY A 44 17.64 4.31 -5.82
N ILE A 45 18.92 4.74 -5.73
CA ILE A 45 19.62 4.91 -4.44
C ILE A 45 18.92 5.95 -3.57
N ALA A 46 18.52 7.09 -4.14
CA ALA A 46 17.81 8.15 -3.41
C ALA A 46 16.46 7.65 -2.88
N LEU A 47 15.69 6.93 -3.68
CA LEU A 47 14.39 6.38 -3.29
C LEU A 47 14.52 5.38 -2.15
N VAL A 48 15.46 4.44 -2.26
CA VAL A 48 15.71 3.42 -1.23
C VAL A 48 16.21 4.07 0.06
N GLY A 49 17.23 4.93 -0.04
CA GLY A 49 17.79 5.62 1.12
C GLY A 49 16.78 6.49 1.84
N TYR A 50 15.95 7.22 1.10
CA TYR A 50 14.87 8.05 1.65
C TYR A 50 13.79 7.19 2.34
N SER A 51 13.32 6.13 1.66
CA SER A 51 12.30 5.24 2.22
C SER A 51 12.76 4.59 3.53
N ASP A 52 14.00 4.07 3.56
CA ASP A 52 14.58 3.49 4.76
C ASP A 52 14.71 4.51 5.90
N ASN A 53 15.16 5.73 5.59
CA ASN A 53 15.30 6.82 6.56
C ASN A 53 13.95 7.21 7.17
N VAL A 54 12.93 7.46 6.33
CA VAL A 54 11.60 7.89 6.79
C VAL A 54 10.88 6.78 7.56
N LEU A 55 10.96 5.52 7.10
CA LEU A 55 10.35 4.38 7.78
C LEU A 55 10.98 4.17 9.16
N THR A 56 12.31 4.18 9.24
CA THR A 56 13.05 4.07 10.51
C THR A 56 12.67 5.23 11.43
N GLY A 57 12.73 6.45 10.93
CA GLY A 57 12.38 7.64 11.69
C GLY A 57 10.96 7.58 12.26
N ARG A 58 9.96 7.30 11.44
CA ARG A 58 8.55 7.17 11.86
C ARG A 58 8.34 6.07 12.90
N ALA A 59 9.03 4.93 12.76
CA ALA A 59 8.91 3.82 13.71
C ALA A 59 9.38 4.21 15.13
N PHE A 60 10.43 5.05 15.24
CA PHE A 60 10.92 5.54 16.52
C PHE A 60 10.16 6.76 17.05
N ALA A 61 9.76 7.68 16.18
CA ALA A 61 8.93 8.83 16.54
C ALA A 61 7.58 8.41 17.12
N ALA A 62 6.92 7.41 16.51
CA ALA A 62 5.68 6.87 17.01
C ALA A 62 5.78 6.33 18.46
N ARG A 63 6.93 5.79 18.86
CA ARG A 63 7.18 5.33 20.25
C ARG A 63 7.30 6.48 21.25
N ARG A 64 7.67 7.66 20.77
CA ARG A 64 7.90 8.86 21.58
C ARG A 64 6.78 9.89 21.45
N HIS A 65 5.75 9.59 20.65
CA HIS A 65 4.67 10.52 20.30
C HIS A 65 5.19 11.81 19.67
N GLU A 66 6.23 11.68 18.83
CA GLU A 66 6.83 12.77 18.05
C GLU A 66 6.41 12.65 16.59
N ASP A 67 6.32 13.79 15.89
CA ASP A 67 6.06 13.83 14.46
C ASP A 67 7.36 14.06 13.67
N ILE A 68 7.45 13.45 12.49
CA ILE A 68 8.57 13.63 11.57
C ILE A 68 8.07 14.32 10.31
N ASP A 69 8.73 15.41 9.95
CA ASP A 69 8.55 16.04 8.66
C ASP A 69 9.39 15.31 7.59
N ALA A 70 8.71 14.55 6.73
CA ALA A 70 9.34 13.78 5.68
C ALA A 70 10.09 14.65 4.65
N GLY A 71 9.66 15.90 4.46
CA GLY A 71 10.34 16.86 3.59
C GLY A 71 11.68 17.32 4.17
N GLN A 72 11.73 17.62 5.47
CA GLN A 72 12.98 17.94 6.16
C GLN A 72 13.97 16.78 6.16
N GLU A 73 13.48 15.54 6.37
CA GLU A 73 14.30 14.34 6.28
C GLU A 73 14.91 14.15 4.89
N LEU A 74 14.14 14.40 3.82
CA LEU A 74 14.63 14.35 2.45
C LEU A 74 15.73 15.39 2.19
N LEU A 75 15.54 16.62 2.66
CA LEU A 75 16.52 17.69 2.52
C LEU A 75 17.81 17.39 3.30
N ALA A 76 17.67 16.90 4.54
CA ALA A 76 18.82 16.53 5.37
C ALA A 76 19.61 15.36 4.75
N LEU A 77 18.92 14.34 4.26
CA LEU A 77 19.54 13.20 3.57
C LEU A 77 20.22 13.66 2.27
N GLY A 78 19.60 14.55 1.50
CA GLY A 78 20.18 15.16 0.31
C GLY A 78 21.46 15.93 0.60
N ALA A 79 21.44 16.79 1.60
CA ALA A 79 22.62 17.57 2.03
C ALA A 79 23.76 16.65 2.51
N THR A 80 23.42 15.60 3.26
CA THR A 80 24.40 14.61 3.74
C THR A 80 25.03 13.85 2.58
N ASN A 81 24.25 13.45 1.58
CA ASN A 81 24.78 12.74 0.41
C ASN A 81 25.58 13.65 -0.53
N LEU A 82 25.25 14.93 -0.62
CA LEU A 82 26.10 15.91 -1.31
C LEU A 82 27.46 16.05 -0.62
N ALA A 83 27.48 16.16 0.71
CA ALA A 83 28.71 16.22 1.47
C ALA A 83 29.53 14.90 1.33
N ALA A 84 28.88 13.75 1.36
CA ALA A 84 29.50 12.46 1.12
C ALA A 84 30.12 12.37 -0.28
N GLY A 85 29.41 12.83 -1.32
CA GLY A 85 29.95 12.87 -2.69
C GLY A 85 31.19 13.77 -2.83
N LEU A 86 31.21 14.93 -2.17
CA LEU A 86 32.38 15.82 -2.17
C LEU A 86 33.59 15.23 -1.45
N THR A 87 33.40 14.32 -0.50
CA THR A 87 34.46 13.59 0.17
C THR A 87 34.76 12.23 -0.46
N GLN A 88 34.19 11.95 -1.65
CA GLN A 88 34.34 10.69 -2.38
C GLN A 88 33.90 9.46 -1.57
N ALA A 89 32.96 9.66 -0.65
CA ALA A 89 32.30 8.59 0.08
C ALA A 89 31.17 7.98 -0.74
N PHE A 90 30.75 6.78 -0.36
CA PHE A 90 29.56 6.16 -0.94
C PHE A 90 28.27 6.82 -0.38
N PRO A 91 27.13 6.63 -1.04
CA PRO A 91 25.84 7.12 -0.56
C PRO A 91 25.51 6.61 0.85
N VAL A 92 24.96 7.47 1.69
CA VAL A 92 24.60 7.17 3.08
C VAL A 92 23.09 7.25 3.28
N SER A 93 22.59 6.42 4.20
CA SER A 93 21.22 6.41 4.65
C SER A 93 21.17 6.17 6.17
N SER A 94 19.99 5.89 6.70
CA SER A 94 19.81 5.51 8.10
C SER A 94 20.32 4.11 8.39
N SER A 95 20.34 3.74 9.66
CA SER A 95 20.62 2.38 10.10
C SER A 95 19.68 2.00 11.24
N GLY A 96 18.64 1.22 10.93
CA GLY A 96 17.67 0.77 11.93
C GLY A 96 18.32 0.06 13.12
N SER A 97 19.31 -0.81 12.90
CA SER A 97 19.99 -1.53 14.00
C SER A 97 20.79 -0.61 14.92
N ARG A 98 21.48 0.39 14.38
CA ARG A 98 22.21 1.39 15.19
C ARG A 98 21.26 2.32 15.94
N THR A 99 20.14 2.67 15.30
CA THR A 99 19.09 3.48 15.92
C THR A 99 18.44 2.73 17.09
N VAL A 100 18.14 1.43 16.93
CA VAL A 100 17.67 0.56 18.04
C VAL A 100 18.64 0.57 19.20
N LEU A 101 19.95 0.44 18.93
CA LEU A 101 20.97 0.45 19.98
C LEU A 101 21.02 1.80 20.70
N GLY A 102 21.00 2.92 19.96
CA GLY A 102 20.96 4.26 20.51
C GLY A 102 19.72 4.49 21.38
N ASP A 103 18.56 4.03 20.93
CA ASP A 103 17.30 4.11 21.67
C ASP A 103 17.34 3.27 22.96
N ALA A 104 17.87 2.04 22.89
CA ALA A 104 17.99 1.13 24.02
C ALA A 104 18.89 1.66 25.15
N VAL A 105 19.95 2.41 24.81
CA VAL A 105 20.84 3.07 25.80
C VAL A 105 20.33 4.45 26.23
N GLY A 106 19.14 4.87 25.77
CA GLY A 106 18.53 6.13 26.18
C GLY A 106 19.14 7.38 25.54
N SER A 107 19.78 7.27 24.39
CA SER A 107 20.33 8.42 23.66
C SER A 107 19.22 9.38 23.25
N ARG A 108 19.33 10.65 23.65
CA ARG A 108 18.35 11.72 23.35
C ARG A 108 18.90 12.87 22.53
N THR A 109 20.19 12.85 22.25
CA THR A 109 20.85 13.93 21.51
C THR A 109 21.80 13.37 20.46
N GLN A 110 22.23 14.20 19.52
CA GLN A 110 23.21 13.82 18.50
C GLN A 110 24.66 13.74 19.07
N ALA A 111 24.87 13.95 20.35
CA ALA A 111 26.19 13.87 20.95
C ALA A 111 26.86 12.50 20.77
N HIS A 112 26.06 11.42 20.78
CA HIS A 112 26.59 10.08 20.51
C HIS A 112 27.18 9.94 19.10
N SER A 113 26.58 10.59 18.11
CA SER A 113 27.07 10.61 16.73
C SER A 113 28.38 11.38 16.61
N LEU A 114 28.56 12.47 17.35
CA LEU A 114 29.81 13.22 17.41
C LEU A 114 30.93 12.40 18.05
N VAL A 115 30.63 11.65 19.13
CA VAL A 115 31.59 10.74 19.74
C VAL A 115 31.98 9.61 18.81
N ALA A 116 31.01 9.04 18.09
CA ALA A 116 31.25 8.02 17.05
C ALA A 116 32.13 8.59 15.92
N LEU A 117 31.85 9.82 15.47
CA LEU A 117 32.66 10.51 14.47
C LEU A 117 34.10 10.67 14.93
N ALA A 118 34.31 11.15 16.18
CA ALA A 118 35.65 11.29 16.75
C ALA A 118 36.39 9.94 16.82
N GLY A 119 35.67 8.87 17.19
CA GLY A 119 36.21 7.51 17.16
C GLY A 119 36.64 7.04 15.78
N VAL A 120 35.80 7.29 14.76
CA VAL A 120 36.13 6.95 13.35
C VAL A 120 37.33 7.75 12.86
N VAL A 121 37.39 9.05 13.16
CA VAL A 121 38.53 9.91 12.80
C VAL A 121 39.80 9.38 13.44
N LEU A 122 39.76 9.05 14.73
CA LEU A 122 40.91 8.47 15.44
C LEU A 122 41.38 7.17 14.77
N VAL A 123 40.45 6.28 14.44
CA VAL A 123 40.76 5.01 13.76
C VAL A 123 41.41 5.25 12.39
N LEU A 124 40.92 6.21 11.59
CA LEU A 124 41.50 6.56 10.29
C LEU A 124 42.90 7.15 10.40
N LEU A 125 43.18 7.86 11.49
CA LEU A 125 44.51 8.47 11.72
C LEU A 125 45.54 7.50 12.24
N VAL A 126 45.15 6.50 13.04
CA VAL A 126 46.08 5.70 13.85
C VAL A 126 46.02 4.19 13.54
N ALA A 127 44.86 3.67 13.19
CA ALA A 127 44.63 2.23 13.15
C ALA A 127 44.86 1.57 11.79
N GLY A 128 45.30 2.31 10.75
CA GLY A 128 45.56 1.76 9.42
C GLY A 128 46.45 0.50 9.41
N PRO A 129 47.63 0.49 10.11
CA PRO A 129 48.47 -0.69 10.19
C PRO A 129 47.84 -1.91 10.85
N VAL A 130 46.92 -1.68 11.80
CA VAL A 130 46.16 -2.76 12.46
C VAL A 130 45.04 -3.29 11.57
N LEU A 131 44.34 -2.39 10.89
CA LEU A 131 43.28 -2.75 9.96
C LEU A 131 43.76 -3.52 8.76
N SER A 132 44.97 -3.18 8.21
CA SER A 132 45.55 -3.86 7.05
C SER A 132 45.82 -5.35 7.30
N THR A 133 46.02 -5.75 8.57
CA THR A 133 46.25 -7.15 8.93
C THR A 133 44.95 -7.93 9.16
N PHE A 134 43.79 -7.27 9.05
CA PHE A 134 42.49 -7.90 9.33
C PHE A 134 42.14 -8.90 8.19
N PRO A 135 41.78 -10.16 8.51
CA PRO A 135 41.41 -11.14 7.49
C PRO A 135 40.11 -10.78 6.78
N SER A 136 40.08 -10.80 5.46
CA SER A 136 38.87 -10.54 4.66
C SER A 136 37.74 -11.51 4.99
N ALA A 137 38.06 -12.76 5.35
CA ALA A 137 37.09 -13.75 5.77
C ALA A 137 36.36 -13.34 7.07
N ALA A 138 37.02 -12.62 7.99
CA ALA A 138 36.38 -12.13 9.21
C ALA A 138 35.35 -11.04 8.90
N MET A 139 35.61 -10.18 7.92
CA MET A 139 34.62 -9.19 7.43
C MET A 139 33.42 -9.88 6.82
N GLY A 140 33.64 -10.89 5.95
CA GLY A 140 32.56 -11.71 5.40
C GLY A 140 31.71 -12.38 6.49
N ALA A 141 32.33 -12.95 7.50
CA ALA A 141 31.64 -13.57 8.62
C ALA A 141 30.78 -12.57 9.41
N ILE A 142 31.30 -11.35 9.64
CA ILE A 142 30.53 -10.28 10.31
C ILE A 142 29.31 -9.89 9.48
N ILE A 143 29.48 -9.76 8.16
CA ILE A 143 28.37 -9.40 7.25
C ILE A 143 27.31 -10.50 7.26
N ILE A 144 27.71 -11.77 7.14
CA ILE A 144 26.78 -12.92 7.18
C ILE A 144 26.04 -12.95 8.54
N PHE A 145 26.77 -12.80 9.64
CA PHE A 145 26.17 -12.75 10.97
C PHE A 145 25.15 -11.60 11.09
N ALA A 146 25.48 -10.40 10.62
CA ALA A 146 24.57 -9.26 10.61
C ALA A 146 23.33 -9.55 9.76
N ALA A 147 23.51 -10.11 8.56
CA ALA A 147 22.40 -10.48 7.66
C ALA A 147 21.44 -11.49 8.31
N THR A 148 21.95 -12.51 9.02
CA THR A 148 21.09 -13.48 9.71
C THR A 148 20.26 -12.85 10.84
N ARG A 149 20.75 -11.76 11.44
CA ARG A 149 20.04 -11.01 12.48
C ARG A 149 18.97 -10.08 11.93
N LEU A 150 19.01 -9.74 10.64
CA LEU A 150 17.99 -8.94 9.98
C LEU A 150 16.74 -9.74 9.62
N VAL A 151 16.84 -11.08 9.54
CA VAL A 151 15.69 -11.94 9.25
C VAL A 151 14.83 -12.07 10.50
N ASP A 152 13.71 -11.36 10.51
CA ASP A 152 12.70 -11.46 11.58
C ASP A 152 11.63 -12.51 11.23
N GLY A 153 11.82 -13.73 11.73
CA GLY A 153 10.87 -14.82 11.52
C GLY A 153 9.49 -14.56 12.14
N ALA A 154 9.41 -13.76 13.21
CA ALA A 154 8.13 -13.41 13.83
C ALA A 154 7.34 -12.43 12.95
N ALA A 155 8.02 -11.43 12.36
CA ALA A 155 7.42 -10.54 11.40
C ALA A 155 6.92 -11.29 10.16
N LEU A 156 7.72 -12.19 9.59
CA LEU A 156 7.32 -13.05 8.46
C LEU A 156 6.10 -13.92 8.80
N ALA A 157 6.08 -14.53 9.99
CA ALA A 157 4.94 -15.33 10.44
C ALA A 157 3.68 -14.48 10.63
N ARG A 158 3.82 -13.24 11.09
CA ARG A 158 2.69 -12.27 11.19
C ARG A 158 2.13 -11.90 9.82
N ILE A 159 2.98 -11.60 8.86
CA ILE A 159 2.58 -11.33 7.47
C ILE A 159 1.85 -12.54 6.88
N ALA A 160 2.39 -13.73 7.06
CA ALA A 160 1.82 -14.97 6.54
C ALA A 160 0.41 -15.28 7.10
N ARG A 161 0.15 -14.90 8.36
CA ARG A 161 -1.17 -15.05 8.99
C ARG A 161 -2.16 -13.97 8.55
N PHE A 162 -1.66 -12.79 8.20
CA PHE A 162 -2.50 -11.66 7.83
C PHE A 162 -3.02 -11.80 6.40
N ARG A 163 -2.12 -11.99 5.41
CA ARG A 163 -2.53 -12.05 3.99
C ARG A 163 -1.51 -12.82 3.13
N ARG A 164 -1.99 -13.84 2.42
CA ARG A 164 -1.13 -14.68 1.54
C ARG A 164 -0.48 -13.89 0.39
N SER A 165 -1.16 -12.87 -0.16
CA SER A 165 -0.60 -12.03 -1.23
C SER A 165 0.65 -11.27 -0.78
N GLU A 166 0.71 -10.83 0.47
CA GLU A 166 1.89 -10.13 1.01
C GLU A 166 3.10 -11.06 1.16
N VAL A 167 2.86 -12.34 1.47
CA VAL A 167 3.93 -13.36 1.48
C VAL A 167 4.51 -13.55 0.08
N VAL A 168 3.64 -13.63 -0.93
CA VAL A 168 4.06 -13.78 -2.33
C VAL A 168 4.87 -12.56 -2.77
N LEU A 169 4.40 -11.36 -2.46
CA LEU A 169 5.12 -10.11 -2.76
C LEU A 169 6.48 -10.06 -2.06
N THR A 170 6.55 -10.42 -0.78
CA THR A 170 7.80 -10.46 -0.01
C THR A 170 8.78 -11.47 -0.61
N ALA A 171 8.31 -12.67 -0.94
CA ALA A 171 9.15 -13.70 -1.55
C ALA A 171 9.62 -13.29 -2.96
N ALA A 172 8.72 -12.75 -3.79
CA ALA A 172 9.07 -12.27 -5.13
C ALA A 172 10.09 -11.14 -5.09
N THR A 173 9.96 -10.21 -4.14
CA THR A 173 10.93 -9.14 -3.90
C THR A 173 12.30 -9.71 -3.51
N ALA A 174 12.34 -10.62 -2.53
CA ALA A 174 13.59 -11.21 -2.06
C ALA A 174 14.30 -11.99 -3.19
N ILE A 175 13.57 -12.78 -3.95
CA ILE A 175 14.10 -13.51 -5.11
C ILE A 175 14.56 -12.54 -6.20
N GLY A 176 13.75 -11.52 -6.51
CA GLY A 176 14.09 -10.49 -7.48
C GLY A 176 15.40 -9.78 -7.14
N VAL A 177 15.59 -9.38 -5.89
CA VAL A 177 16.83 -8.74 -5.42
C VAL A 177 18.04 -9.69 -5.54
N VAL A 178 17.87 -10.97 -5.22
CA VAL A 178 18.98 -11.94 -5.29
C VAL A 178 19.34 -12.29 -6.73
N VAL A 179 18.37 -12.40 -7.63
CA VAL A 179 18.59 -12.87 -9.01
C VAL A 179 18.92 -11.74 -9.96
N LEU A 180 18.22 -10.61 -9.85
CA LEU A 180 18.32 -9.48 -10.78
C LEU A 180 19.25 -8.36 -10.27
N GLY A 181 19.51 -8.33 -8.96
CA GLY A 181 20.18 -7.23 -8.31
C GLY A 181 19.23 -6.35 -7.48
N VAL A 182 19.82 -5.48 -6.67
CA VAL A 182 19.03 -4.68 -5.69
C VAL A 182 18.09 -3.70 -6.39
N LEU A 183 18.56 -2.98 -7.39
CA LEU A 183 17.77 -1.94 -8.06
C LEU A 183 16.63 -2.53 -8.87
N GLU A 184 16.91 -3.51 -9.67
CA GLU A 184 15.93 -4.21 -10.50
C GLU A 184 14.94 -4.98 -9.65
N GLY A 185 15.40 -5.62 -8.56
CA GLY A 185 14.55 -6.31 -7.61
C GLY A 185 13.56 -5.38 -6.91
N ILE A 186 14.00 -4.17 -6.53
CA ILE A 186 13.11 -3.14 -5.97
C ILE A 186 12.13 -2.65 -7.05
N GLY A 187 12.58 -2.43 -8.27
CA GLY A 187 11.71 -2.06 -9.39
C GLY A 187 10.58 -3.08 -9.60
N VAL A 188 10.92 -4.37 -9.60
CA VAL A 188 9.94 -5.47 -9.67
C VAL A 188 8.99 -5.45 -8.47
N ALA A 189 9.50 -5.23 -7.25
CA ALA A 189 8.67 -5.16 -6.05
C ALA A 189 7.64 -4.03 -6.11
N VAL A 190 8.07 -2.84 -6.54
CA VAL A 190 7.19 -1.67 -6.71
C VAL A 190 6.14 -1.96 -7.79
N ALA A 191 6.54 -2.52 -8.92
CA ALA A 191 5.62 -2.86 -10.01
C ALA A 191 4.56 -3.89 -9.54
N LEU A 192 4.97 -4.95 -8.85
CA LEU A 192 4.06 -5.96 -8.30
C LEU A 192 3.13 -5.39 -7.23
N SER A 193 3.63 -4.48 -6.37
CA SER A 193 2.82 -3.80 -5.35
C SER A 193 1.75 -2.92 -5.99
N ILE A 194 2.10 -2.15 -7.01
CA ILE A 194 1.15 -1.33 -7.77
C ILE A 194 0.11 -2.23 -8.45
N LEU A 195 0.54 -3.33 -9.06
CA LEU A 195 -0.36 -4.28 -9.71
C LEU A 195 -1.35 -4.93 -8.73
N ASP A 196 -0.90 -5.28 -7.50
CA ASP A 196 -1.78 -5.82 -6.45
C ASP A 196 -2.81 -4.78 -5.99
N VAL A 197 -2.42 -3.50 -5.86
CA VAL A 197 -3.34 -2.40 -5.56
C VAL A 197 -4.37 -2.23 -6.67
N ILE A 198 -3.91 -2.14 -7.93
CA ILE A 198 -4.81 -2.02 -9.10
C ILE A 198 -5.79 -3.19 -9.14
N ARG A 199 -5.31 -4.44 -8.98
CA ARG A 199 -6.16 -5.63 -8.97
C ARG A 199 -7.26 -5.54 -7.91
N ARG A 200 -6.97 -5.05 -6.72
CA ARG A 200 -7.95 -4.90 -5.62
C ARG A 200 -9.00 -3.83 -5.92
N ILE A 201 -8.64 -2.79 -6.66
CA ILE A 201 -9.57 -1.73 -7.05
C ILE A 201 -10.42 -2.16 -8.26
N VAL A 202 -9.84 -2.94 -9.18
CA VAL A 202 -10.54 -3.42 -10.39
C VAL A 202 -11.53 -4.53 -10.08
N GLN A 203 -11.25 -5.36 -9.06
CA GLN A 203 -12.10 -6.45 -8.61
C GLN A 203 -12.35 -6.32 -7.10
N PRO A 204 -13.13 -5.32 -6.68
CA PRO A 204 -13.47 -5.14 -5.29
C PRO A 204 -14.49 -6.18 -4.84
N HIS A 205 -14.76 -6.19 -3.54
CA HIS A 205 -15.91 -6.90 -2.99
C HIS A 205 -17.21 -6.24 -3.45
N ASP A 206 -18.20 -7.03 -3.75
CA ASP A 206 -19.57 -6.62 -3.99
C ASP A 206 -20.50 -7.56 -3.23
N GLY A 207 -21.71 -7.14 -2.95
CA GLY A 207 -22.65 -7.98 -2.24
C GLY A 207 -24.09 -7.52 -2.39
N VAL A 208 -24.98 -8.48 -2.22
CA VAL A 208 -26.40 -8.24 -2.07
C VAL A 208 -26.73 -8.04 -0.59
N LEU A 209 -27.53 -7.01 -0.29
CA LEU A 209 -27.82 -6.64 1.08
C LEU A 209 -29.21 -7.12 1.50
N GLY A 210 -29.30 -7.63 2.73
CA GLY A 210 -30.52 -8.03 3.40
C GLY A 210 -30.61 -7.53 4.83
N PHE A 211 -31.78 -7.63 5.44
CA PHE A 211 -32.01 -7.33 6.86
C PHE A 211 -31.60 -8.51 7.74
N VAL A 212 -30.77 -8.24 8.74
CA VAL A 212 -30.36 -9.23 9.74
C VAL A 212 -31.20 -9.02 11.00
N PRO A 213 -31.80 -10.07 11.60
CA PRO A 213 -32.52 -9.95 12.85
C PRO A 213 -31.67 -9.31 13.95
N ASP A 214 -32.26 -8.38 14.68
CA ASP A 214 -31.61 -7.66 15.80
C ASP A 214 -30.39 -6.80 15.48
N VAL A 215 -30.05 -6.63 14.19
CA VAL A 215 -28.98 -5.75 13.74
C VAL A 215 -29.56 -4.61 12.90
N ALA A 216 -29.16 -3.37 13.22
CA ALA A 216 -29.64 -2.21 12.49
C ALA A 216 -29.02 -2.11 11.09
N GLY A 217 -29.84 -1.79 10.08
CA GLY A 217 -29.41 -1.62 8.70
C GLY A 217 -29.51 -2.89 7.86
N MET A 218 -29.01 -2.79 6.63
CA MET A 218 -28.90 -3.92 5.70
C MET A 218 -27.45 -4.37 5.65
N HIS A 219 -27.24 -5.67 5.67
CA HIS A 219 -25.93 -6.31 5.69
C HIS A 219 -25.81 -7.30 4.55
N ASP A 220 -24.56 -7.63 4.20
CA ASP A 220 -24.26 -8.59 3.17
C ASP A 220 -24.81 -9.97 3.53
N ILE A 221 -25.57 -10.56 2.60
CA ILE A 221 -26.19 -11.88 2.80
C ILE A 221 -25.16 -13.01 2.86
N ASP A 222 -24.01 -12.85 2.21
CA ASP A 222 -22.94 -13.85 2.23
C ASP A 222 -22.23 -13.89 3.60
N ASP A 223 -22.09 -12.72 4.25
CA ASP A 223 -21.52 -12.61 5.60
C ASP A 223 -22.53 -13.01 6.69
N HIS A 224 -23.84 -12.92 6.40
CA HIS A 224 -24.93 -13.15 7.33
C HIS A 224 -25.97 -14.13 6.77
N PRO A 225 -25.77 -15.45 6.93
CA PRO A 225 -26.72 -16.46 6.40
C PRO A 225 -28.16 -16.36 6.91
N GLY A 226 -28.40 -15.58 7.98
CA GLY A 226 -29.76 -15.29 8.50
C GLY A 226 -30.36 -13.99 7.97
N ALA A 227 -29.70 -13.32 7.05
CA ALA A 227 -30.23 -12.10 6.44
C ALA A 227 -31.44 -12.41 5.53
N THR A 228 -32.44 -11.53 5.57
CA THR A 228 -33.66 -11.65 4.76
C THR A 228 -33.68 -10.53 3.74
N GLN A 229 -33.80 -10.87 2.47
CA GLN A 229 -34.03 -9.91 1.40
C GLN A 229 -35.50 -9.49 1.37
N VAL A 230 -35.75 -8.27 0.89
CA VAL A 230 -37.11 -7.77 0.67
C VAL A 230 -37.63 -8.31 -0.64
N GLU A 231 -38.83 -8.89 -0.63
CA GLU A 231 -39.47 -9.47 -1.80
C GLU A 231 -39.45 -8.50 -3.01
N GLY A 232 -38.83 -8.90 -4.12
CA GLY A 232 -38.75 -8.12 -5.35
C GLY A 232 -37.76 -6.95 -5.34
N LEU A 233 -37.05 -6.70 -4.23
CA LEU A 233 -36.03 -5.65 -4.10
C LEU A 233 -34.64 -6.26 -4.02
N LEU A 234 -33.80 -6.02 -5.01
CA LEU A 234 -32.39 -6.36 -4.96
C LEU A 234 -31.59 -5.12 -4.58
N VAL A 235 -30.96 -5.13 -3.40
CA VAL A 235 -30.08 -4.06 -2.95
C VAL A 235 -28.63 -4.49 -3.19
N PHE A 236 -27.97 -3.84 -4.13
CA PHE A 236 -26.62 -4.16 -4.55
C PHE A 236 -25.62 -3.13 -4.02
N ARG A 237 -24.48 -3.60 -3.51
CA ARG A 237 -23.38 -2.77 -3.04
C ARG A 237 -22.10 -3.17 -3.77
N TYR A 238 -21.34 -2.18 -4.23
CA TYR A 238 -20.04 -2.36 -4.88
C TYR A 238 -19.00 -1.52 -4.14
N ASP A 239 -18.07 -2.17 -3.45
CA ASP A 239 -17.21 -1.56 -2.43
C ASP A 239 -15.94 -0.91 -3.01
N ALA A 240 -16.09 -0.11 -4.06
CA ALA A 240 -14.99 0.68 -4.62
C ALA A 240 -15.48 1.97 -5.30
N PRO A 241 -14.58 2.96 -5.49
CA PRO A 241 -14.77 4.00 -6.49
C PRO A 241 -15.08 3.38 -7.85
N LEU A 242 -16.02 3.96 -8.58
CA LEU A 242 -16.41 3.45 -9.89
C LEU A 242 -15.75 4.28 -11.00
N PHE A 243 -14.96 3.64 -11.88
CA PHE A 243 -14.19 4.31 -12.93
C PHE A 243 -13.89 3.34 -14.09
N PHE A 244 -13.23 3.82 -15.14
CA PHE A 244 -13.00 3.06 -16.39
C PHE A 244 -12.43 1.65 -16.18
N ALA A 245 -11.58 1.44 -15.17
CA ALA A 245 -10.92 0.16 -14.97
C ALA A 245 -11.80 -0.92 -14.34
N ASN A 246 -12.89 -0.54 -13.65
CA ASN A 246 -13.81 -1.48 -13.00
C ASN A 246 -15.27 -1.37 -13.46
N ALA A 247 -15.60 -0.42 -14.34
CA ALA A 247 -16.96 -0.21 -14.84
C ALA A 247 -17.56 -1.47 -15.48
N ALA A 248 -16.80 -2.18 -16.32
CA ALA A 248 -17.25 -3.44 -16.93
C ALA A 248 -17.46 -4.56 -15.90
N ASN A 249 -16.59 -4.65 -14.89
CA ASN A 249 -16.73 -5.59 -13.78
C ASN A 249 -17.99 -5.29 -12.96
N PHE A 250 -18.25 -4.03 -12.68
CA PHE A 250 -19.48 -3.59 -11.98
C PHE A 250 -20.74 -4.07 -12.70
N VAL A 251 -20.87 -3.80 -14.02
CA VAL A 251 -22.04 -4.24 -14.82
C VAL A 251 -22.18 -5.76 -14.79
N GLN A 252 -21.06 -6.48 -14.97
CA GLN A 252 -21.06 -7.95 -14.92
C GLN A 252 -21.54 -8.48 -13.57
N ARG A 253 -21.02 -7.91 -12.47
CA ARG A 253 -21.40 -8.33 -11.10
C ARG A 253 -22.85 -7.99 -10.77
N ALA A 254 -23.34 -6.82 -11.20
CA ALA A 254 -24.74 -6.44 -11.06
C ALA A 254 -25.69 -7.41 -11.83
N ARG A 255 -25.32 -7.82 -13.05
CA ARG A 255 -26.08 -8.82 -13.81
C ARG A 255 -26.07 -10.19 -13.15
N LEU A 256 -24.92 -10.63 -12.63
CA LEU A 256 -24.85 -11.89 -11.88
C LEU A 256 -25.74 -11.87 -10.64
N ALA A 257 -25.72 -10.78 -9.87
CA ALA A 257 -26.61 -10.63 -8.71
C ALA A 257 -28.10 -10.69 -9.07
N LEU A 258 -28.47 -10.20 -10.25
CA LEU A 258 -29.84 -10.31 -10.78
C LEU A 258 -30.18 -11.75 -11.17
N ASP A 259 -29.24 -12.46 -11.80
CA ASP A 259 -29.46 -13.83 -12.27
C ASP A 259 -29.49 -14.84 -11.11
N GLU A 260 -28.81 -14.51 -9.99
CA GLU A 260 -28.76 -15.32 -8.76
C GLU A 260 -29.87 -14.98 -7.77
N ALA A 261 -30.73 -14.01 -8.08
CA ALA A 261 -31.84 -13.60 -7.18
C ALA A 261 -32.87 -14.73 -7.00
N ASP A 262 -33.31 -14.96 -5.77
CA ASP A 262 -34.28 -16.02 -5.40
C ASP A 262 -35.70 -15.86 -5.97
N GLY A 263 -35.97 -14.80 -6.73
CA GLY A 263 -37.28 -14.51 -7.30
C GLY A 263 -37.29 -13.33 -8.28
N PRO A 264 -38.46 -12.96 -8.81
CA PRO A 264 -38.55 -11.86 -9.74
C PRO A 264 -38.18 -10.53 -9.10
N VAL A 265 -37.12 -9.88 -9.62
CA VAL A 265 -36.69 -8.55 -9.18
C VAL A 265 -37.55 -7.49 -9.87
N ARG A 266 -38.06 -6.55 -9.08
CA ARG A 266 -38.83 -5.38 -9.55
C ARG A 266 -38.03 -4.09 -9.48
N TRP A 267 -37.24 -3.95 -8.41
CA TRP A 267 -36.32 -2.83 -8.23
C TRP A 267 -34.89 -3.33 -8.00
N PHE A 268 -33.96 -2.72 -8.71
CA PHE A 268 -32.52 -2.82 -8.47
C PHE A 268 -32.08 -1.53 -7.80
N LEU A 269 -31.71 -1.61 -6.52
CA LEU A 269 -31.27 -0.48 -5.72
C LEU A 269 -29.74 -0.52 -5.55
N LEU A 270 -29.04 0.42 -6.16
CA LEU A 270 -27.61 0.58 -5.98
C LEU A 270 -27.33 1.39 -4.70
N ASN A 271 -26.67 0.78 -3.71
CA ASN A 271 -26.07 1.51 -2.60
C ASN A 271 -24.75 2.15 -3.06
N ALA A 272 -24.80 3.40 -3.48
CA ALA A 272 -23.70 4.13 -4.08
C ALA A 272 -22.74 4.81 -3.08
N GLU A 273 -22.77 4.44 -1.80
CA GLU A 273 -21.95 5.06 -0.75
C GLU A 273 -20.45 5.01 -1.04
N ALA A 274 -19.96 3.87 -1.57
CA ALA A 274 -18.57 3.64 -1.91
C ALA A 274 -18.20 4.10 -3.33
N ASN A 275 -19.20 4.39 -4.19
CA ASN A 275 -19.00 4.74 -5.59
C ASN A 275 -18.74 6.25 -5.71
N ILE A 276 -17.55 6.65 -5.28
CA ILE A 276 -17.08 8.04 -5.29
C ILE A 276 -16.24 8.31 -6.54
N ASP A 277 -16.17 9.59 -6.94
CA ASP A 277 -15.30 10.10 -8.02
C ASP A 277 -15.44 9.32 -9.35
N PRO A 278 -16.68 9.17 -9.88
CA PRO A 278 -16.91 8.45 -11.12
C PRO A 278 -16.37 9.24 -12.30
N ASP A 279 -15.73 8.55 -13.25
CA ASP A 279 -15.43 9.09 -14.57
C ASP A 279 -16.59 8.87 -15.57
N LEU A 280 -16.47 9.42 -16.76
CA LEU A 280 -17.52 9.32 -17.77
C LEU A 280 -17.81 7.85 -18.16
N THR A 281 -16.77 7.00 -18.23
CA THR A 281 -16.92 5.57 -18.51
C THR A 281 -17.77 4.85 -17.45
N ALA A 282 -17.61 5.24 -16.20
CA ALA A 282 -18.43 4.72 -15.10
C ALA A 282 -19.90 5.16 -15.22
N VAL A 283 -20.13 6.41 -15.63
CA VAL A 283 -21.49 6.92 -15.83
C VAL A 283 -22.15 6.20 -17.02
N ASP A 284 -21.43 6.00 -18.12
CA ASP A 284 -21.91 5.25 -19.27
C ASP A 284 -22.26 3.80 -18.91
N ALA A 285 -21.48 3.17 -18.03
CA ALA A 285 -21.75 1.82 -17.54
C ALA A 285 -23.00 1.76 -16.63
N LEU A 286 -23.24 2.79 -15.82
CA LEU A 286 -24.47 2.93 -15.03
C LEU A 286 -25.68 3.10 -15.93
N GLU A 287 -25.58 3.89 -17.01
CA GLU A 287 -26.65 4.08 -17.99
C GLU A 287 -26.91 2.80 -18.79
N GLU A 288 -25.87 2.05 -19.18
CA GLU A 288 -26.00 0.73 -19.81
C GLU A 288 -26.80 -0.22 -18.90
N LEU A 289 -26.42 -0.31 -17.61
CA LEU A 289 -27.13 -1.14 -16.64
C LEU A 289 -28.57 -0.68 -16.45
N ARG A 290 -28.81 0.63 -16.32
CA ARG A 290 -30.17 1.19 -16.18
C ARG A 290 -31.05 0.81 -17.38
N SER A 291 -30.54 0.97 -18.61
CA SER A 291 -31.25 0.64 -19.83
C SER A 291 -31.56 -0.86 -19.93
N ASP A 292 -30.62 -1.72 -19.56
CA ASP A 292 -30.84 -3.18 -19.50
C ASP A 292 -31.95 -3.54 -18.52
N LEU A 293 -31.89 -2.96 -17.29
CA LEU A 293 -32.92 -3.15 -16.27
C LEU A 293 -34.31 -2.68 -16.74
N GLU A 294 -34.38 -1.49 -17.31
CA GLU A 294 -35.64 -0.96 -17.86
C GLU A 294 -36.22 -1.87 -18.93
N SER A 295 -35.40 -2.42 -19.82
CA SER A 295 -35.85 -3.39 -20.86
C SER A 295 -36.45 -4.66 -20.27
N ARG A 296 -36.07 -5.02 -19.04
CA ARG A 296 -36.60 -6.15 -18.26
C ARG A 296 -37.78 -5.76 -17.37
N GLY A 297 -38.19 -4.49 -17.38
CA GLY A 297 -39.25 -3.97 -16.50
C GLY A 297 -38.83 -3.80 -15.07
N ILE A 298 -37.50 -3.68 -14.78
CA ILE A 298 -36.94 -3.49 -13.48
C ILE A 298 -36.59 -2.00 -13.29
N THR A 299 -37.08 -1.40 -12.22
CA THR A 299 -36.73 -0.01 -11.88
C THR A 299 -35.33 0.06 -11.31
N PHE A 300 -34.48 0.94 -11.89
CA PHE A 300 -33.17 1.26 -11.34
C PHE A 300 -33.28 2.42 -10.35
N ALA A 301 -32.81 2.23 -9.13
CA ALA A 301 -32.82 3.25 -8.11
C ALA A 301 -31.42 3.41 -7.45
N LEU A 302 -31.16 4.60 -6.95
CA LEU A 302 -29.91 4.98 -6.31
C LEU A 302 -30.15 5.37 -4.85
N ALA A 303 -29.27 4.94 -3.95
CA ALA A 303 -29.26 5.38 -2.57
C ALA A 303 -27.85 5.80 -2.11
N ARG A 304 -27.78 6.77 -1.17
CA ARG A 304 -26.53 7.22 -0.54
C ARG A 304 -25.50 7.80 -1.51
N VAL A 305 -25.94 8.36 -2.63
CA VAL A 305 -25.07 9.06 -3.57
C VAL A 305 -24.58 10.35 -2.90
N LYS A 306 -23.27 10.59 -2.92
CA LYS A 306 -22.67 11.82 -2.37
C LYS A 306 -23.04 13.03 -3.24
N ALA A 307 -23.15 14.22 -2.63
CA ALA A 307 -23.54 15.45 -3.33
C ALA A 307 -22.65 15.76 -4.55
N GLU A 308 -21.33 15.60 -4.41
CA GLU A 308 -20.37 15.81 -5.49
C GLU A 308 -20.60 14.85 -6.67
N VAL A 309 -20.98 13.59 -6.39
CA VAL A 309 -21.28 12.58 -7.39
C VAL A 309 -22.64 12.87 -8.07
N LEU A 310 -23.63 13.36 -7.30
CA LEU A 310 -24.91 13.78 -7.87
C LEU A 310 -24.73 14.89 -8.91
N GLU A 311 -23.84 15.87 -8.64
CA GLU A 311 -23.53 16.91 -9.63
C GLU A 311 -22.92 16.35 -10.92
N LEU A 312 -22.08 15.33 -10.82
CA LEU A 312 -21.49 14.66 -11.99
C LEU A 312 -22.55 13.87 -12.76
N PHE A 313 -23.42 13.16 -12.06
CA PHE A 313 -24.54 12.42 -12.67
C PHE A 313 -25.55 13.34 -13.36
N ASP A 314 -25.81 14.51 -12.75
CA ASP A 314 -26.68 15.52 -13.37
C ASP A 314 -26.06 16.10 -14.66
N LYS A 315 -24.78 16.49 -14.60
CA LYS A 315 -24.04 16.98 -15.79
C LYS A 315 -24.01 15.98 -16.93
N ALA A 316 -23.97 14.68 -16.61
CA ALA A 316 -23.98 13.59 -17.59
C ALA A 316 -25.39 13.18 -18.04
N GLY A 317 -26.45 13.74 -17.45
CA GLY A 317 -27.85 13.42 -17.76
C GLY A 317 -28.38 12.14 -17.13
N LEU A 318 -27.58 11.42 -16.34
CA LEU A 318 -27.96 10.16 -15.69
C LEU A 318 -29.10 10.39 -14.68
N LEU A 319 -29.10 11.48 -13.91
CA LEU A 319 -30.18 11.76 -12.94
C LEU A 319 -31.54 11.96 -13.62
N ALA A 320 -31.54 12.61 -14.80
CA ALA A 320 -32.78 12.78 -15.57
C ALA A 320 -33.29 11.43 -16.10
N ALA A 321 -32.39 10.53 -16.48
CA ALA A 321 -32.73 9.19 -16.98
C ALA A 321 -33.21 8.24 -15.86
N VAL A 322 -32.62 8.33 -14.66
CA VAL A 322 -33.04 7.54 -13.48
C VAL A 322 -34.37 8.05 -12.92
N GLY A 323 -34.63 9.35 -13.00
CA GLY A 323 -35.74 10.03 -12.36
C GLY A 323 -35.46 10.42 -10.92
N PRO A 324 -35.77 11.68 -10.52
CA PRO A 324 -35.50 12.16 -9.16
C PRO A 324 -36.20 11.37 -8.07
N GLU A 325 -37.33 10.76 -8.39
CA GLU A 325 -38.12 9.89 -7.49
C GLU A 325 -37.41 8.58 -7.13
N ASN A 326 -36.45 8.15 -7.96
CA ASN A 326 -35.63 6.94 -7.76
C ASN A 326 -34.26 7.23 -7.12
N VAL A 327 -34.02 8.48 -6.71
CA VAL A 327 -32.78 8.88 -6.03
C VAL A 327 -33.05 9.17 -4.57
N HIS A 328 -32.53 8.34 -3.68
CA HIS A 328 -32.83 8.35 -2.26
C HIS A 328 -31.62 8.75 -1.41
N ALA A 329 -31.84 9.56 -0.39
CA ALA A 329 -30.76 10.00 0.51
C ALA A 329 -30.16 8.85 1.34
N THR A 330 -30.98 7.84 1.67
CA THR A 330 -30.57 6.72 2.53
C THR A 330 -31.21 5.40 2.08
N LEU A 331 -30.62 4.26 2.47
CA LEU A 331 -31.22 2.95 2.22
C LEU A 331 -32.63 2.81 2.84
N PRO A 332 -32.88 3.24 4.11
CA PRO A 332 -34.23 3.17 4.67
C PRO A 332 -35.28 3.96 3.88
N THR A 333 -34.94 5.13 3.34
CA THR A 333 -35.86 5.91 2.50
C THR A 333 -36.16 5.22 1.18
N ALA A 334 -35.16 4.60 0.56
CA ALA A 334 -35.33 3.83 -0.66
C ALA A 334 -36.20 2.58 -0.45
N VAL A 335 -35.94 1.83 0.63
CA VAL A 335 -36.76 0.65 0.98
C VAL A 335 -38.21 1.03 1.30
N ALA A 336 -38.44 2.17 1.98
CA ALA A 336 -39.77 2.67 2.22
C ALA A 336 -40.53 3.03 0.95
N ALA A 337 -39.88 3.75 0.02
CA ALA A 337 -40.44 4.09 -1.30
C ALA A 337 -40.77 2.83 -2.10
N TYR A 338 -39.89 1.84 -2.10
CA TYR A 338 -40.17 0.54 -2.72
C TYR A 338 -41.39 -0.14 -2.09
N ALA A 339 -41.44 -0.21 -0.77
CA ALA A 339 -42.57 -0.86 -0.05
C ALA A 339 -43.90 -0.21 -0.34
N GLU A 340 -43.96 1.12 -0.46
CA GLU A 340 -45.14 1.87 -0.88
C GLU A 340 -45.53 1.52 -2.31
N ALA A 341 -44.59 1.54 -3.26
CA ALA A 341 -44.83 1.20 -4.66
C ALA A 341 -45.32 -0.26 -4.81
N PHE A 342 -44.69 -1.19 -4.10
CA PHE A 342 -45.09 -2.60 -4.10
C PHE A 342 -46.48 -2.78 -3.53
N THR A 343 -46.80 -2.12 -2.41
CA THR A 343 -48.10 -2.21 -1.78
C THR A 343 -49.23 -1.64 -2.64
N ALA A 344 -48.92 -0.54 -3.38
CA ALA A 344 -49.88 0.04 -4.33
C ALA A 344 -50.15 -0.90 -5.51
N ALA A 345 -49.18 -1.67 -5.95
CA ALA A 345 -49.33 -2.61 -7.05
C ALA A 345 -49.97 -3.95 -6.64
N GLU A 346 -49.61 -4.50 -5.49
CA GLU A 346 -50.02 -5.85 -5.04
C GLU A 346 -51.11 -5.88 -3.97
N GLY A 347 -51.48 -4.73 -3.38
CA GLY A 347 -52.48 -4.64 -2.30
C GLY A 347 -51.98 -5.19 -0.95
N ARG A 348 -50.73 -5.56 -0.83
CA ARG A 348 -50.08 -6.05 0.39
C ARG A 348 -48.64 -5.55 0.51
N PRO A 349 -48.06 -5.44 1.68
CA PRO A 349 -46.65 -5.11 1.83
C PRO A 349 -45.76 -6.26 1.35
N PRO A 350 -44.54 -5.96 0.86
CA PRO A 350 -43.55 -6.99 0.47
C PRO A 350 -43.10 -7.76 1.72
N ALA A 351 -42.83 -9.05 1.54
CA ALA A 351 -42.21 -9.87 2.59
C ALA A 351 -40.76 -9.43 2.87
N GLY A 352 -40.23 -9.77 4.01
CA GLY A 352 -38.82 -9.50 4.37
C GLY A 352 -38.54 -8.08 4.90
N LEU A 353 -39.57 -7.24 5.05
CA LEU A 353 -39.39 -5.96 5.75
C LEU A 353 -39.14 -6.17 7.25
N PRO A 354 -38.29 -5.36 7.89
CA PRO A 354 -38.09 -5.45 9.34
C PRO A 354 -39.39 -5.10 10.05
N THR A 355 -39.77 -5.91 11.03
CA THR A 355 -40.87 -5.57 11.97
C THR A 355 -40.44 -4.33 12.74
N ARG A 356 -41.19 -3.21 12.58
CA ARG A 356 -40.95 -2.01 13.41
C ARG A 356 -41.09 -2.43 14.88
N ARG A 357 -39.97 -2.37 15.61
CA ARG A 357 -39.98 -2.32 17.06
C ARG A 357 -40.11 -0.89 17.54
#